data_c725c693577eb7dd8970437e58fa0d26
#
_entry.id   c725c693577eb7dd8970437e58fa0d26
#
_cell.length_a   1.000
_cell.length_b   1.000
_cell.length_c   1.000
_cell.angle_alpha   90.00
_cell.angle_beta   90.00
_cell.angle_gamma   90.00
#
_symmetry.space_group_name_H-M   'P 1'
#
loop_
_entity.id
_entity.type
_entity.pdbx_description
1 polymer ?
#
loop_
_entity_poly.entity_id
_entity_poly.type
_entity_poly.pdbx_seq_one_letter_code
_entity_poly.pdbx_strand_id
1 'polypeptide(L)'
;MNIYKHGPFRLESGVELPSLEIAYHTYGELRADRSNVVWVCHALTANSDVADWWPHTVEEGRFLDPKDHFVICANILGSHYGTTGPLSINPTTGEKWYGDFPHYTIRDMVSAHRCLADALGIRQIDTLVGSSVGGFQAVEWAVTEPERFSKLVLIATDAKASPWTIAIDETQRMAIFADQSYGERRDDAGMQGMAAARAIGLLTYRGSLGYNLTQQDHEPNPAVHRASTYQQYQGEKLCRRYNAYSYVAILDAFDTHDVGRDRGGLEAALGRITARTVVVGITSDIIFTPAEMRTLTERIPAARYYEIDSPFGHDGFLVEHEQLNSIIYPFINNQTDHE
;
A
#
# COMPACT_ATOMS: atom_id res chain seq x y z
N MET A 1 3.99 16.33 8.70
CA MET A 1 3.65 16.09 7.29
C MET A 1 4.23 17.22 6.44
N ASN A 2 4.94 16.86 5.38
CA ASN A 2 5.50 17.79 4.39
C ASN A 2 4.69 17.70 3.10
N ILE A 3 4.74 18.75 2.26
CA ILE A 3 4.10 18.75 0.94
C ILE A 3 5.14 19.17 -0.11
N TYR A 4 5.34 18.32 -1.10
CA TYR A 4 6.08 18.63 -2.30
C TYR A 4 5.11 19.05 -3.40
N LYS A 5 5.41 20.17 -4.06
CA LYS A 5 4.63 20.69 -5.19
C LYS A 5 5.40 20.50 -6.48
N HIS A 6 4.80 19.74 -7.38
CA HIS A 6 5.29 19.55 -8.74
C HIS A 6 4.40 20.35 -9.72
N GLY A 7 4.94 20.73 -10.84
CA GLY A 7 4.16 21.32 -11.93
C GLY A 7 3.26 20.30 -12.63
N PRO A 8 3.00 20.45 -13.92
CA PRO A 8 2.22 19.48 -14.68
C PRO A 8 2.79 18.07 -14.56
N PHE A 9 1.90 17.07 -14.41
CA PHE A 9 2.28 15.68 -14.26
C PHE A 9 1.54 14.82 -15.28
N ARG A 10 2.29 14.13 -16.13
CA ARG A 10 1.73 13.32 -17.21
C ARG A 10 1.50 11.89 -16.74
N LEU A 11 0.27 11.43 -16.84
CA LEU A 11 -0.13 10.05 -16.55
C LEU A 11 0.26 9.09 -17.69
N GLU A 12 0.34 7.81 -17.40
CA GLU A 12 0.59 6.74 -18.39
C GLU A 12 -0.41 6.78 -19.55
N SER A 13 -1.66 7.14 -19.27
CA SER A 13 -2.72 7.34 -20.27
C SER A 13 -2.44 8.48 -21.26
N GLY A 14 -1.44 9.32 -20.98
CA GLY A 14 -1.15 10.54 -21.73
C GLY A 14 -1.91 11.77 -21.25
N VAL A 15 -2.89 11.64 -20.35
CA VAL A 15 -3.56 12.76 -19.70
C VAL A 15 -2.59 13.49 -18.81
N GLU A 16 -2.65 14.83 -18.79
CA GLU A 16 -1.82 15.66 -17.93
C GLU A 16 -2.63 16.25 -16.78
N LEU A 17 -2.20 15.97 -15.55
CA LEU A 17 -2.65 16.71 -14.38
C LEU A 17 -1.98 18.08 -14.38
N PRO A 18 -2.71 19.20 -14.26
CA PRO A 18 -2.12 20.53 -14.28
C PRO A 18 -1.11 20.79 -13.17
N SER A 19 -1.25 20.08 -12.05
CA SER A 19 -0.31 20.11 -10.93
C SER A 19 -0.40 18.81 -10.13
N LEU A 20 0.72 18.44 -9.50
CA LEU A 20 0.80 17.32 -8.57
C LEU A 20 1.34 17.84 -7.24
N GLU A 21 0.60 17.61 -6.17
CA GLU A 21 1.07 17.78 -4.78
C GLU A 21 1.25 16.40 -4.16
N ILE A 22 2.35 16.19 -3.45
CA ILE A 22 2.66 14.93 -2.76
C ILE A 22 2.89 15.24 -1.29
N ALA A 23 2.00 14.74 -0.44
CA ALA A 23 2.19 14.78 1.01
C ALA A 23 3.09 13.62 1.44
N TYR A 24 4.02 13.86 2.35
CA TYR A 24 4.93 12.85 2.83
C TYR A 24 5.37 13.10 4.26
N HIS A 25 5.82 12.04 4.94
CA HIS A 25 6.47 12.09 6.24
C HIS A 25 7.89 11.55 6.14
N THR A 26 8.74 12.04 7.06
CA THR A 26 10.11 11.55 7.23
C THR A 26 10.41 11.34 8.70
N TYR A 27 11.24 10.36 9.00
CA TYR A 27 11.74 10.07 10.33
C TYR A 27 13.26 9.87 10.27
N GLY A 28 13.96 10.28 11.31
CA GLY A 28 15.42 10.23 11.35
C GLY A 28 16.10 11.35 10.55
N GLU A 29 17.41 11.27 10.45
CA GLU A 29 18.23 12.25 9.77
C GLU A 29 18.87 11.70 8.50
N LEU A 30 18.75 12.44 7.41
CA LEU A 30 19.38 12.08 6.14
C LEU A 30 20.88 12.32 6.21
N ARG A 31 21.67 11.26 6.05
CA ARG A 31 23.14 11.38 5.98
C ARG A 31 23.59 12.21 4.80
N ALA A 32 24.75 12.84 4.91
CA ALA A 32 25.30 13.70 3.86
C ALA A 32 25.51 12.94 2.54
N ASP A 33 25.89 11.67 2.59
CA ASP A 33 26.06 10.76 1.45
C ASP A 33 24.76 10.10 1.00
N ARG A 34 23.65 10.31 1.75
CA ARG A 34 22.32 9.76 1.50
C ARG A 34 22.25 8.22 1.46
N SER A 35 23.19 7.55 2.10
CA SER A 35 23.32 6.09 2.11
C SER A 35 22.27 5.37 3.00
N ASN A 36 21.52 6.11 3.82
CA ASN A 36 20.63 5.55 4.85
C ASN A 36 19.13 5.71 4.55
N VAL A 37 18.76 5.85 3.30
CA VAL A 37 17.35 6.07 2.92
C VAL A 37 16.59 4.74 2.92
N VAL A 38 15.51 4.69 3.71
CA VAL A 38 14.49 3.63 3.64
C VAL A 38 13.20 4.25 3.14
N TRP A 39 12.72 3.81 1.98
CA TRP A 39 11.46 4.27 1.40
C TRP A 39 10.35 3.27 1.66
N VAL A 40 9.27 3.72 2.28
CA VAL A 40 8.09 2.90 2.57
C VAL A 40 6.95 3.27 1.60
N CYS A 41 6.42 2.27 0.91
CA CYS A 41 5.20 2.38 0.13
C CYS A 41 4.03 1.87 0.97
N HIS A 42 3.06 2.75 1.27
CA HIS A 42 1.97 2.42 2.17
C HIS A 42 0.84 1.61 1.50
N ALA A 43 0.06 0.91 2.34
CA ALA A 43 -1.08 0.10 1.93
C ALA A 43 -2.33 0.94 1.60
N LEU A 44 -3.38 0.32 1.04
CA LEU A 44 -4.57 0.89 0.38
C LEU A 44 -5.15 2.15 1.05
N THR A 45 -5.57 2.08 2.30
CA THR A 45 -6.17 3.20 3.04
C THR A 45 -5.29 3.72 4.16
N ALA A 46 -4.01 3.35 4.17
CA ALA A 46 -3.00 3.93 5.05
C ALA A 46 -2.60 5.33 4.55
N ASN A 47 -1.65 5.94 5.19
CA ASN A 47 -1.16 7.27 4.87
C ASN A 47 0.36 7.34 4.96
N SER A 48 0.94 8.52 4.74
CA SER A 48 2.39 8.71 4.79
C SER A 48 2.97 8.69 6.21
N ASP A 49 2.15 8.77 7.27
CA ASP A 49 2.60 8.65 8.65
C ASP A 49 2.70 7.19 9.06
N VAL A 50 3.85 6.58 8.78
CA VAL A 50 4.07 5.13 9.01
C VAL A 50 3.88 4.76 10.48
N ALA A 51 4.29 5.62 11.40
CA ALA A 51 4.17 5.36 12.83
C ALA A 51 2.70 5.30 13.31
N ASP A 52 1.77 5.98 12.60
CA ASP A 52 0.34 5.96 12.92
C ASP A 52 -0.34 4.63 12.56
N TRP A 53 -0.05 4.09 11.38
CA TRP A 53 -0.76 2.91 10.89
C TRP A 53 0.03 1.60 11.02
N TRP A 54 1.36 1.68 11.22
CA TRP A 54 2.23 0.52 11.40
C TRP A 54 2.99 0.62 12.74
N PRO A 55 2.29 0.45 13.87
CA PRO A 55 2.85 0.63 15.19
C PRO A 55 4.05 -0.31 15.42
N HIS A 56 4.99 0.13 16.26
CA HIS A 56 6.19 -0.63 16.62
C HIS A 56 7.15 -0.96 15.47
N THR A 57 7.09 -0.20 14.36
CA THR A 57 8.04 -0.37 13.26
C THR A 57 9.03 0.78 13.15
N VAL A 58 8.60 2.02 13.48
CA VAL A 58 9.42 3.24 13.44
C VAL A 58 9.85 3.58 14.86
N GLU A 59 10.65 2.71 15.45
CA GLU A 59 11.18 2.84 16.83
C GLU A 59 12.61 2.35 16.87
N GLU A 60 13.34 2.70 17.96
CA GLU A 60 14.70 2.21 18.20
C GLU A 60 14.74 0.67 18.27
N GLY A 61 15.65 0.06 17.56
CA GLY A 61 15.82 -1.40 17.49
C GLY A 61 14.79 -2.10 16.59
N ARG A 62 14.01 -1.35 15.84
CA ARG A 62 13.07 -1.88 14.84
C ARG A 62 13.61 -1.71 13.42
N PHE A 63 13.01 -2.42 12.47
CA PHE A 63 13.52 -2.42 11.09
C PHE A 63 13.41 -1.06 10.38
N LEU A 64 12.63 -0.11 10.90
CA LEU A 64 12.58 1.28 10.45
C LEU A 64 13.16 2.22 11.53
N ASP A 65 14.24 1.83 12.19
CA ASP A 65 14.88 2.61 13.27
C ASP A 65 15.32 4.00 12.78
N PRO A 66 14.72 5.09 13.29
CA PRO A 66 15.06 6.44 12.86
C PRO A 66 16.44 6.93 13.34
N LYS A 67 17.15 6.18 14.20
CA LYS A 67 18.55 6.49 14.57
C LYS A 67 19.51 6.12 13.43
N ASP A 68 19.23 5.02 12.74
CA ASP A 68 20.11 4.47 11.72
C ASP A 68 19.67 4.86 10.31
N HIS A 69 18.36 5.06 10.11
CA HIS A 69 17.75 5.27 8.81
C HIS A 69 17.03 6.61 8.69
N PHE A 70 17.08 7.17 7.50
CA PHE A 70 16.16 8.21 7.06
C PHE A 70 14.97 7.52 6.40
N VAL A 71 13.90 7.32 7.18
CA VAL A 71 12.67 6.69 6.70
C VAL A 71 11.81 7.75 6.03
N ILE A 72 11.35 7.48 4.82
CA ILE A 72 10.43 8.34 4.07
C ILE A 72 9.25 7.53 3.57
N CYS A 73 8.06 8.09 3.70
CA CYS A 73 6.83 7.56 3.11
C CYS A 73 6.04 8.70 2.47
N ALA A 74 5.64 8.51 1.23
CA ALA A 74 4.78 9.44 0.51
C ALA A 74 3.35 8.90 0.40
N ASN A 75 2.35 9.76 0.55
CA ASN A 75 0.99 9.40 0.18
C ASN A 75 0.91 9.17 -1.32
N ILE A 76 0.26 8.08 -1.70
CA ILE A 76 0.09 7.69 -3.10
C ILE A 76 -0.82 8.66 -3.85
N LEU A 77 -0.60 8.79 -5.13
CA LEU A 77 -1.49 9.52 -6.05
C LEU A 77 -2.91 8.98 -5.91
N GLY A 78 -3.89 9.85 -5.84
CA GLY A 78 -5.29 9.48 -5.64
C GLY A 78 -5.71 9.28 -4.18
N SER A 79 -4.75 9.23 -3.23
CA SER A 79 -5.03 9.11 -1.80
C SER A 79 -5.67 10.37 -1.24
N HIS A 80 -6.42 10.21 -0.13
CA HIS A 80 -7.13 11.30 0.52
C HIS A 80 -6.24 12.23 1.37
N TYR A 81 -5.04 11.81 1.75
CA TYR A 81 -4.23 12.45 2.81
C TYR A 81 -3.23 13.51 2.27
N GLY A 82 -3.71 14.43 1.45
CA GLY A 82 -2.93 15.61 1.01
C GLY A 82 -2.13 15.44 -0.29
N THR A 83 -2.05 14.25 -0.86
CA THR A 83 -1.58 14.06 -2.23
C THR A 83 -2.72 14.30 -3.22
N THR A 84 -2.40 14.81 -4.40
CA THR A 84 -3.39 15.07 -5.46
C THR A 84 -4.25 13.81 -5.71
N GLY A 85 -5.57 14.02 -5.70
CA GLY A 85 -6.57 12.97 -5.85
C GLY A 85 -7.97 13.52 -6.11
N PRO A 86 -9.00 12.70 -6.06
CA PRO A 86 -10.38 13.07 -6.38
C PRO A 86 -10.94 14.28 -5.61
N LEU A 87 -10.55 14.49 -4.35
CA LEU A 87 -11.00 15.66 -3.58
C LEU A 87 -10.08 16.87 -3.68
N SER A 88 -9.02 16.80 -4.49
CA SER A 88 -8.19 17.96 -4.81
C SER A 88 -8.91 18.93 -5.74
N ILE A 89 -8.56 20.22 -5.63
CA ILE A 89 -9.08 21.23 -6.55
C ILE A 89 -8.37 21.07 -7.90
N ASN A 90 -9.15 20.99 -8.96
CA ASN A 90 -8.67 21.12 -10.32
C ASN A 90 -8.31 22.59 -10.58
N PRO A 91 -7.04 22.95 -10.75
CA PRO A 91 -6.64 24.34 -10.93
C PRO A 91 -7.19 24.97 -12.22
N THR A 92 -7.64 24.19 -13.18
CA THR A 92 -8.24 24.67 -14.43
C THR A 92 -9.68 25.15 -14.22
N THR A 93 -10.45 24.46 -13.37
CA THR A 93 -11.86 24.77 -13.14
C THR A 93 -12.11 25.52 -11.85
N GLY A 94 -11.19 25.40 -10.87
CA GLY A 94 -11.36 25.90 -9.51
C GLY A 94 -12.28 25.04 -8.62
N GLU A 95 -12.75 23.90 -9.12
CA GLU A 95 -13.61 22.95 -8.41
C GLU A 95 -12.86 21.65 -8.08
N LYS A 96 -13.36 20.88 -7.11
CA LYS A 96 -12.83 19.54 -6.84
C LYS A 96 -13.10 18.60 -8.01
N TRP A 97 -12.19 17.66 -8.23
CA TRP A 97 -12.31 16.68 -9.31
C TRP A 97 -13.50 15.73 -9.11
N TYR A 98 -13.63 15.15 -7.94
CA TYR A 98 -14.58 14.04 -7.65
C TYR A 98 -14.43 12.90 -8.66
N GLY A 99 -15.52 12.49 -9.29
CA GLY A 99 -15.56 11.43 -10.31
C GLY A 99 -14.87 11.80 -11.63
N ASP A 100 -14.53 13.08 -11.85
CA ASP A 100 -13.79 13.52 -13.03
C ASP A 100 -12.27 13.38 -12.88
N PHE A 101 -11.78 12.89 -11.73
CA PHE A 101 -10.35 12.64 -11.55
C PHE A 101 -9.87 11.61 -12.57
N PRO A 102 -8.81 11.89 -13.34
CA PRO A 102 -8.37 10.98 -14.39
C PRO A 102 -7.97 9.62 -13.84
N HIS A 103 -8.27 8.55 -14.58
CA HIS A 103 -7.76 7.22 -14.28
C HIS A 103 -6.24 7.22 -14.32
N TYR A 104 -5.66 6.59 -13.34
CA TYR A 104 -4.22 6.44 -13.17
C TYR A 104 -3.88 4.99 -12.78
N THR A 105 -2.61 4.65 -12.82
CA THR A 105 -2.13 3.28 -12.64
C THR A 105 -1.11 3.21 -11.49
N ILE A 106 -0.72 1.99 -11.10
CA ILE A 106 0.42 1.79 -10.18
C ILE A 106 1.70 2.41 -10.75
N ARG A 107 1.89 2.42 -12.07
CA ARG A 107 3.05 3.09 -12.70
C ARG A 107 3.03 4.60 -12.51
N ASP A 108 1.85 5.21 -12.49
CA ASP A 108 1.70 6.63 -12.20
C ASP A 108 2.00 6.95 -10.73
N MET A 109 1.59 6.08 -9.80
CA MET A 109 1.96 6.21 -8.38
C MET A 109 3.48 6.18 -8.21
N VAL A 110 4.16 5.23 -8.86
CA VAL A 110 5.62 5.12 -8.85
C VAL A 110 6.27 6.35 -9.49
N SER A 111 5.73 6.84 -10.59
CA SER A 111 6.23 8.06 -11.25
C SER A 111 6.13 9.28 -10.34
N ALA A 112 5.06 9.39 -9.55
CA ALA A 112 4.92 10.45 -8.54
C ALA A 112 5.98 10.30 -7.43
N HIS A 113 6.22 9.08 -6.92
CA HIS A 113 7.29 8.83 -5.95
C HIS A 113 8.68 9.22 -6.50
N ARG A 114 8.95 8.92 -7.77
CA ARG A 114 10.20 9.31 -8.44
C ARG A 114 10.38 10.82 -8.49
N CYS A 115 9.31 11.57 -8.83
CA CYS A 115 9.36 13.04 -8.81
C CYS A 115 9.74 13.58 -7.43
N LEU A 116 9.17 13.02 -6.35
CA LEU A 116 9.52 13.42 -4.99
C LEU A 116 10.97 13.04 -4.63
N ALA A 117 11.38 11.81 -4.92
CA ALA A 117 12.73 11.35 -4.62
C ALA A 117 13.80 12.20 -5.33
N ASP A 118 13.57 12.53 -6.61
CA ASP A 118 14.47 13.36 -7.39
C ASP A 118 14.52 14.80 -6.86
N ALA A 119 13.38 15.37 -6.45
CA ALA A 119 13.32 16.70 -5.84
C ALA A 119 14.07 16.78 -4.51
N LEU A 120 14.05 15.71 -3.72
CA LEU A 120 14.82 15.57 -2.49
C LEU A 120 16.31 15.23 -2.77
N GLY A 121 16.67 15.03 -4.04
CA GLY A 121 17.99 14.60 -4.48
C GLY A 121 18.37 13.19 -4.02
N ILE A 122 17.39 12.34 -3.73
CA ILE A 122 17.58 10.93 -3.35
C ILE A 122 17.71 10.11 -4.64
N ARG A 123 18.93 9.84 -5.05
CA ARG A 123 19.22 9.06 -6.28
C ARG A 123 19.31 7.56 -5.98
N GLN A 124 19.77 7.20 -4.80
CA GLN A 124 19.89 5.84 -4.31
C GLN A 124 19.03 5.67 -3.06
N ILE A 125 18.38 4.55 -2.94
CA ILE A 125 17.56 4.15 -1.80
C ILE A 125 18.16 2.85 -1.28
N ASP A 126 18.61 2.84 -0.02
CA ASP A 126 19.20 1.64 0.57
C ASP A 126 18.16 0.52 0.61
N THR A 127 16.98 0.81 1.10
CA THR A 127 15.91 -0.19 1.21
C THR A 127 14.56 0.37 0.76
N LEU A 128 13.91 -0.34 -0.14
CA LEU A 128 12.52 -0.12 -0.52
C LEU A 128 11.63 -1.15 0.18
N VAL A 129 10.61 -0.69 0.91
CA VAL A 129 9.69 -1.55 1.67
C VAL A 129 8.27 -1.34 1.14
N GLY A 130 7.56 -2.42 0.81
CA GLY A 130 6.17 -2.35 0.41
C GLY A 130 5.35 -3.53 0.92
N SER A 131 4.16 -3.26 1.45
CA SER A 131 3.18 -4.26 1.86
C SER A 131 1.87 -4.09 1.10
N SER A 132 1.22 -5.20 0.73
CA SER A 132 -0.07 -5.14 0.00
C SER A 132 0.05 -4.29 -1.27
N VAL A 133 -0.83 -3.31 -1.50
CA VAL A 133 -0.72 -2.36 -2.63
C VAL A 133 0.57 -1.52 -2.59
N GLY A 134 1.15 -1.33 -1.40
CA GLY A 134 2.49 -0.75 -1.28
C GLY A 134 3.57 -1.64 -1.89
N GLY A 135 3.39 -2.95 -1.79
CA GLY A 135 4.25 -3.92 -2.47
C GLY A 135 4.12 -3.87 -3.99
N PHE A 136 2.91 -3.65 -4.54
CA PHE A 136 2.73 -3.41 -5.98
C PHE A 136 3.57 -2.21 -6.45
N GLN A 137 3.54 -1.11 -5.70
CA GLN A 137 4.37 0.07 -5.99
C GLN A 137 5.86 -0.27 -5.91
N ALA A 138 6.27 -1.03 -4.88
CA ALA A 138 7.67 -1.39 -4.67
C ALA A 138 8.20 -2.30 -5.78
N VAL A 139 7.45 -3.33 -6.19
CA VAL A 139 7.83 -4.20 -7.31
C VAL A 139 7.89 -3.41 -8.61
N GLU A 140 6.87 -2.59 -8.91
CA GLU A 140 6.85 -1.77 -10.12
C GLU A 140 8.05 -0.81 -10.16
N TRP A 141 8.40 -0.20 -9.03
CA TRP A 141 9.53 0.73 -8.97
C TRP A 141 10.88 0.00 -9.13
N ALA A 142 11.03 -1.14 -8.46
CA ALA A 142 12.25 -1.95 -8.57
C ALA A 142 12.46 -2.50 -9.99
N VAL A 143 11.38 -2.82 -10.72
CA VAL A 143 11.45 -3.23 -12.14
C VAL A 143 11.77 -2.04 -13.07
N THR A 144 11.24 -0.85 -12.75
CA THR A 144 11.40 0.36 -13.57
C THR A 144 12.80 0.98 -13.42
N GLU A 145 13.34 1.00 -12.21
CA GLU A 145 14.66 1.58 -11.89
C GLU A 145 15.50 0.59 -11.07
N PRO A 146 15.91 -0.56 -11.64
CA PRO A 146 16.55 -1.65 -10.89
C PRO A 146 17.82 -1.21 -10.14
N GLU A 147 18.57 -0.27 -10.68
CA GLU A 147 19.82 0.22 -10.07
C GLU A 147 19.61 1.20 -8.90
N ARG A 148 18.36 1.61 -8.64
CA ARG A 148 18.05 2.60 -7.61
C ARG A 148 18.04 2.05 -6.19
N PHE A 149 17.92 0.73 -6.06
CA PHE A 149 17.69 0.06 -4.77
C PHE A 149 18.77 -0.97 -4.47
N SER A 150 19.31 -0.93 -3.23
CA SER A 150 20.22 -1.97 -2.75
C SER A 150 19.45 -3.17 -2.19
N LYS A 151 18.31 -2.91 -1.55
CA LYS A 151 17.47 -3.92 -0.90
C LYS A 151 15.99 -3.68 -1.20
N LEU A 152 15.24 -4.76 -1.26
CA LEU A 152 13.78 -4.76 -1.48
C LEU A 152 13.11 -5.68 -0.47
N VAL A 153 12.10 -5.17 0.22
CA VAL A 153 11.27 -5.93 1.16
C VAL A 153 9.83 -5.91 0.67
N LEU A 154 9.31 -7.08 0.35
CA LEU A 154 7.95 -7.29 -0.15
C LEU A 154 7.16 -8.11 0.85
N ILE A 155 6.02 -7.59 1.31
CA ILE A 155 5.21 -8.25 2.33
C ILE A 155 3.78 -8.39 1.82
N ALA A 156 3.26 -9.61 1.77
CA ALA A 156 1.87 -9.91 1.41
C ALA A 156 1.41 -9.12 0.16
N THR A 157 2.03 -9.40 -1.00
CA THR A 157 1.86 -8.67 -2.27
C THR A 157 2.11 -9.58 -3.47
N ASP A 158 1.98 -9.05 -4.70
CA ASP A 158 2.31 -9.77 -5.92
C ASP A 158 2.86 -8.80 -7.00
N ALA A 159 3.31 -9.36 -8.11
CA ALA A 159 3.76 -8.65 -9.31
C ALA A 159 2.61 -8.32 -10.29
N LYS A 160 1.42 -8.84 -10.03
CA LYS A 160 0.23 -8.66 -10.86
C LYS A 160 -1.02 -8.82 -10.02
N ALA A 161 -2.04 -7.97 -10.27
CA ALA A 161 -3.36 -8.17 -9.71
C ALA A 161 -3.95 -9.49 -10.20
N SER A 162 -4.28 -10.39 -9.28
CA SER A 162 -4.88 -11.69 -9.62
C SER A 162 -6.38 -11.54 -9.92
N PRO A 163 -7.01 -12.48 -10.65
CA PRO A 163 -8.46 -12.48 -10.80
C PRO A 163 -9.21 -12.50 -9.46
N TRP A 164 -8.61 -13.07 -8.41
CA TRP A 164 -9.17 -13.09 -7.06
C TRP A 164 -9.18 -11.69 -6.42
N THR A 165 -8.07 -10.98 -6.47
CA THR A 165 -7.98 -9.60 -5.95
C THR A 165 -8.91 -8.66 -6.72
N ILE A 166 -8.95 -8.75 -8.06
CA ILE A 166 -9.85 -7.97 -8.90
C ILE A 166 -11.32 -8.26 -8.55
N ALA A 167 -11.69 -9.52 -8.30
CA ALA A 167 -13.06 -9.87 -7.89
C ALA A 167 -13.44 -9.30 -6.52
N ILE A 168 -12.50 -9.29 -5.56
CA ILE A 168 -12.69 -8.63 -4.26
C ILE A 168 -12.92 -7.13 -4.45
N ASP A 169 -12.09 -6.47 -5.26
CA ASP A 169 -12.18 -5.04 -5.50
C ASP A 169 -13.47 -4.67 -6.23
N GLU A 170 -13.89 -5.48 -7.19
CA GLU A 170 -15.17 -5.27 -7.89
C GLU A 170 -16.36 -5.38 -6.93
N THR A 171 -16.36 -6.34 -5.99
CA THR A 171 -17.46 -6.42 -5.01
C THR A 171 -17.52 -5.19 -4.11
N GLN A 172 -16.38 -4.59 -3.80
CA GLN A 172 -16.30 -3.33 -3.05
C GLN A 172 -16.82 -2.15 -3.88
N ARG A 173 -16.46 -2.06 -5.17
CA ARG A 173 -17.00 -1.05 -6.09
C ARG A 173 -18.52 -1.18 -6.24
N MET A 174 -19.01 -2.40 -6.43
CA MET A 174 -20.47 -2.66 -6.51
C MET A 174 -21.21 -2.14 -5.27
N ALA A 175 -20.65 -2.30 -4.08
CA ALA A 175 -21.24 -1.77 -2.85
C ALA A 175 -21.27 -0.23 -2.84
N ILE A 176 -20.20 0.42 -3.30
CA ILE A 176 -20.13 1.89 -3.38
C ILE A 176 -21.11 2.41 -4.45
N PHE A 177 -21.16 1.79 -5.62
CA PHE A 177 -22.04 2.20 -6.72
C PHE A 177 -23.53 1.96 -6.44
N ALA A 178 -23.86 1.07 -5.50
CA ALA A 178 -25.23 0.89 -5.02
C ALA A 178 -25.73 2.05 -4.12
N ASP A 179 -24.83 2.86 -3.60
CA ASP A 179 -25.18 4.07 -2.84
C ASP A 179 -25.68 5.16 -3.81
N GLN A 180 -26.94 5.55 -3.68
CA GLN A 180 -27.57 6.52 -4.58
C GLN A 180 -26.89 7.89 -4.61
N SER A 181 -26.17 8.25 -3.54
CA SER A 181 -25.44 9.49 -3.47
C SER A 181 -24.11 9.48 -4.21
N TYR A 182 -23.57 8.29 -4.54
CA TYR A 182 -22.31 8.20 -5.28
C TYR A 182 -22.44 8.85 -6.65
N GLY A 183 -21.53 9.72 -7.01
CA GLY A 183 -21.57 10.56 -8.20
C GLY A 183 -22.04 12.00 -7.95
N GLU A 184 -22.64 12.30 -6.80
CA GLU A 184 -22.91 13.68 -6.40
C GLU A 184 -21.59 14.42 -6.10
N ARG A 185 -21.46 15.69 -6.53
CA ARG A 185 -20.23 16.48 -6.33
C ARG A 185 -20.16 17.03 -4.90
N ARG A 186 -20.04 16.14 -3.92
CA ARG A 186 -19.85 16.45 -2.50
C ARG A 186 -18.93 15.42 -1.83
N ASP A 187 -18.22 15.84 -0.78
CA ASP A 187 -17.13 15.07 -0.16
C ASP A 187 -17.60 13.76 0.49
N ASP A 188 -18.83 13.71 0.95
CA ASP A 188 -19.45 12.58 1.65
C ASP A 188 -20.38 11.72 0.76
N ALA A 189 -20.38 11.94 -0.55
CA ALA A 189 -21.11 11.08 -1.48
C ALA A 189 -20.55 9.66 -1.48
N GLY A 190 -21.44 8.66 -1.52
CA GLY A 190 -21.06 7.24 -1.53
C GLY A 190 -20.58 6.68 -0.19
N MET A 191 -20.73 7.41 0.92
CA MET A 191 -20.20 7.00 2.23
C MET A 191 -20.85 5.73 2.79
N GLN A 192 -22.16 5.51 2.56
CA GLN A 192 -22.82 4.28 3.01
C GLN A 192 -22.32 3.07 2.23
N GLY A 193 -22.17 3.25 0.91
CA GLY A 193 -21.56 2.23 0.05
C GLY A 193 -20.12 1.93 0.44
N MET A 194 -19.33 2.96 0.77
CA MET A 194 -17.96 2.78 1.22
C MET A 194 -17.87 2.07 2.58
N ALA A 195 -18.80 2.32 3.49
CA ALA A 195 -18.86 1.55 4.75
C ALA A 195 -19.11 0.06 4.48
N ALA A 196 -20.03 -0.27 3.57
CA ALA A 196 -20.27 -1.64 3.14
C ALA A 196 -19.06 -2.25 2.41
N ALA A 197 -18.43 -1.50 1.52
CA ALA A 197 -17.20 -1.91 0.83
C ALA A 197 -16.07 -2.24 1.83
N ARG A 198 -15.87 -1.40 2.86
CA ARG A 198 -14.91 -1.67 3.93
C ARG A 198 -15.25 -2.96 4.69
N ALA A 199 -16.52 -3.19 4.98
CA ALA A 199 -16.96 -4.41 5.65
C ALA A 199 -16.68 -5.66 4.80
N ILE A 200 -16.87 -5.59 3.48
CA ILE A 200 -16.52 -6.66 2.53
C ILE A 200 -14.99 -6.89 2.54
N GLY A 201 -14.21 -5.84 2.33
CA GLY A 201 -12.75 -5.94 2.33
C GLY A 201 -12.20 -6.53 3.64
N LEU A 202 -12.77 -6.16 4.78
CA LEU A 202 -12.31 -6.64 6.08
C LEU A 202 -12.45 -8.16 6.26
N LEU A 203 -13.44 -8.79 5.61
CA LEU A 203 -13.58 -10.26 5.64
C LEU A 203 -12.42 -10.95 4.92
N THR A 204 -11.82 -10.29 3.93
CA THR A 204 -10.65 -10.82 3.21
C THR A 204 -9.34 -10.42 3.86
N TYR A 205 -9.30 -9.28 4.59
CA TYR A 205 -8.10 -8.82 5.29
C TYR A 205 -7.84 -9.62 6.56
N ARG A 206 -8.91 -10.10 7.23
CA ARG A 206 -8.82 -10.82 8.50
C ARG A 206 -9.10 -12.29 8.34
N GLY A 207 -8.25 -13.19 8.50
CA GLY A 207 -8.50 -14.62 8.45
C GLY A 207 -9.67 -15.04 9.37
N SER A 208 -10.43 -16.06 8.96
CA SER A 208 -11.60 -16.55 9.72
C SER A 208 -11.22 -17.02 11.14
N LEU A 209 -10.02 -17.58 11.31
CA LEU A 209 -9.51 -17.99 12.60
C LEU A 209 -9.35 -16.81 13.56
N GLY A 210 -8.65 -15.76 13.14
CA GLY A 210 -8.46 -14.54 13.94
C GLY A 210 -9.78 -13.83 14.24
N TYR A 211 -10.71 -13.86 13.26
CA TYR A 211 -12.05 -13.31 13.44
C TYR A 211 -12.83 -14.05 14.53
N ASN A 212 -12.85 -15.39 14.47
CA ASN A 212 -13.52 -16.22 15.46
C ASN A 212 -12.89 -16.10 16.85
N LEU A 213 -11.58 -15.92 16.94
CA LEU A 213 -10.90 -15.72 18.23
C LEU A 213 -11.25 -14.37 18.87
N THR A 214 -11.42 -13.32 18.06
CA THR A 214 -11.53 -11.94 18.59
C THR A 214 -12.95 -11.41 18.66
N GLN A 215 -13.90 -11.98 17.88
CA GLN A 215 -15.27 -11.46 17.78
C GLN A 215 -16.34 -12.41 18.35
N GLN A 216 -15.95 -13.37 19.22
CA GLN A 216 -16.92 -14.21 19.94
C GLN A 216 -17.78 -13.37 20.88
N ASP A 217 -19.06 -13.69 20.94
CA ASP A 217 -19.97 -13.14 21.93
C ASP A 217 -19.58 -13.65 23.32
N HIS A 218 -19.49 -12.76 24.31
CA HIS A 218 -19.19 -13.11 25.69
C HIS A 218 -20.40 -13.75 26.40
N GLU A 219 -21.58 -13.26 26.03
CA GLU A 219 -22.87 -13.77 26.54
C GLU A 219 -23.83 -14.00 25.37
N PRO A 220 -24.64 -15.08 25.42
CA PRO A 220 -25.62 -15.33 24.38
C PRO A 220 -26.64 -14.19 24.29
N ASN A 221 -26.67 -13.47 23.20
CA ASN A 221 -27.69 -12.47 22.90
C ASN A 221 -28.13 -12.65 21.43
N PRO A 222 -29.34 -13.20 21.18
CA PRO A 222 -29.80 -13.45 19.82
C PRO A 222 -30.09 -12.20 19.01
N ALA A 223 -30.13 -11.03 19.63
CA ALA A 223 -30.45 -9.76 18.96
C ALA A 223 -29.19 -8.95 18.54
N VAL A 224 -28.05 -9.18 19.21
CA VAL A 224 -26.83 -8.39 18.96
C VAL A 224 -25.60 -9.30 19.01
N HIS A 225 -24.84 -9.33 17.93
CA HIS A 225 -23.60 -10.09 17.82
C HIS A 225 -22.38 -9.16 17.68
N ARG A 226 -21.31 -9.45 18.42
CA ARG A 226 -20.05 -8.69 18.35
C ARG A 226 -19.51 -8.62 16.92
N ALA A 227 -19.54 -9.71 16.18
CA ALA A 227 -19.10 -9.75 14.80
C ALA A 227 -19.86 -8.74 13.92
N SER A 228 -21.20 -8.61 14.12
CA SER A 228 -22.02 -7.64 13.36
C SER A 228 -21.69 -6.20 13.72
N THR A 229 -21.64 -5.91 15.03
CA THR A 229 -21.31 -4.54 15.49
C THR A 229 -19.88 -4.13 15.12
N TYR A 230 -18.96 -5.09 15.13
CA TYR A 230 -17.58 -4.85 14.70
C TYR A 230 -17.50 -4.46 13.20
N GLN A 231 -18.21 -5.17 12.33
CA GLN A 231 -18.27 -4.85 10.90
C GLN A 231 -18.83 -3.46 10.65
N GLN A 232 -19.94 -3.12 11.29
CA GLN A 232 -20.55 -1.77 11.20
C GLN A 232 -19.57 -0.70 11.68
N TYR A 233 -18.97 -0.89 12.85
CA TYR A 233 -17.97 0.03 13.41
C TYR A 233 -16.79 0.26 12.48
N GLN A 234 -16.26 -0.79 11.85
CA GLN A 234 -15.10 -0.67 10.96
C GLN A 234 -15.44 0.06 9.65
N GLY A 235 -16.65 -0.13 9.13
CA GLY A 235 -17.16 0.65 8.01
C GLY A 235 -17.25 2.13 8.35
N GLU A 236 -17.92 2.47 9.45
CA GLU A 236 -18.03 3.85 9.94
C GLU A 236 -16.67 4.48 10.27
N LYS A 237 -15.75 3.70 10.86
CA LYS A 237 -14.39 4.18 11.18
C LYS A 237 -13.64 4.62 9.91
N LEU A 238 -13.78 3.89 8.80
CA LEU A 238 -13.18 4.32 7.55
C LEU A 238 -13.83 5.62 7.04
N CYS A 239 -15.15 5.73 7.08
CA CYS A 239 -15.88 6.91 6.61
C CYS A 239 -15.50 8.20 7.34
N ARG A 240 -15.00 8.12 8.58
CA ARG A 240 -14.51 9.29 9.32
C ARG A 240 -13.20 9.87 8.80
N ARG A 241 -12.45 9.12 7.98
CA ARG A 241 -11.09 9.49 7.56
C ARG A 241 -10.80 9.30 6.07
N TYR A 242 -11.77 8.81 5.30
CA TYR A 242 -11.60 8.52 3.88
C TYR A 242 -12.84 8.91 3.10
N ASN A 243 -12.77 8.94 1.78
CA ASN A 243 -13.89 9.24 0.89
C ASN A 243 -14.04 8.18 -0.21
N ALA A 244 -15.27 8.03 -0.72
CA ALA A 244 -15.60 7.00 -1.68
C ALA A 244 -14.91 7.19 -3.04
N TYR A 245 -14.71 8.42 -3.48
CA TYR A 245 -14.06 8.71 -4.77
C TYR A 245 -12.60 8.27 -4.77
N SER A 246 -11.84 8.60 -3.72
CA SER A 246 -10.46 8.14 -3.57
C SER A 246 -10.39 6.62 -3.39
N TYR A 247 -11.37 6.03 -2.70
CA TYR A 247 -11.41 4.59 -2.52
C TYR A 247 -11.57 3.86 -3.85
N VAL A 248 -12.55 4.24 -4.67
CA VAL A 248 -12.77 3.67 -6.01
C VAL A 248 -11.55 3.89 -6.90
N ALA A 249 -11.01 5.11 -6.95
CA ALA A 249 -9.88 5.44 -7.80
C ALA A 249 -8.62 4.60 -7.47
N ILE A 250 -8.39 4.28 -6.18
CA ILE A 250 -7.27 3.42 -5.79
C ILE A 250 -7.54 1.95 -6.15
N LEU A 251 -8.78 1.44 -5.99
CA LEU A 251 -9.13 0.09 -6.44
C LEU A 251 -8.94 -0.05 -7.96
N ASP A 252 -9.37 0.94 -8.74
CA ASP A 252 -9.19 0.95 -10.18
C ASP A 252 -7.69 0.92 -10.56
N ALA A 253 -6.88 1.71 -9.87
CA ALA A 253 -5.43 1.71 -10.08
C ALA A 253 -4.78 0.38 -9.67
N PHE A 254 -5.24 -0.24 -8.58
CA PHE A 254 -4.78 -1.55 -8.11
C PHE A 254 -5.02 -2.63 -9.18
N ASP A 255 -6.21 -2.68 -9.78
CA ASP A 255 -6.55 -3.65 -10.81
C ASP A 255 -5.68 -3.54 -12.07
N THR A 256 -5.04 -2.39 -12.30
CA THR A 256 -4.12 -2.19 -13.44
C THR A 256 -2.75 -2.84 -13.25
N HIS A 257 -2.44 -3.33 -12.04
CA HIS A 257 -1.10 -3.81 -11.73
C HIS A 257 -0.74 -5.05 -12.52
N ASP A 258 0.25 -4.92 -13.36
CA ASP A 258 0.93 -5.99 -14.09
C ASP A 258 2.32 -5.48 -14.49
N VAL A 259 3.35 -5.87 -13.74
CA VAL A 259 4.73 -5.44 -14.03
C VAL A 259 5.26 -5.99 -15.34
N GLY A 260 4.66 -7.09 -15.82
CA GLY A 260 5.02 -7.73 -17.09
C GLY A 260 4.45 -7.02 -18.32
N ARG A 261 3.43 -6.16 -18.15
CA ARG A 261 2.78 -5.45 -19.25
C ARG A 261 3.79 -4.57 -19.99
N ASP A 262 3.92 -4.77 -21.29
CA ASP A 262 4.87 -4.09 -22.20
C ASP A 262 6.35 -4.33 -21.87
N ARG A 263 6.66 -5.39 -21.08
CA ARG A 263 8.05 -5.73 -20.68
C ARG A 263 8.43 -7.19 -20.97
N GLY A 264 7.68 -7.86 -21.82
CA GLY A 264 7.95 -9.27 -22.21
C GLY A 264 7.42 -10.30 -21.22
N GLY A 265 6.45 -9.90 -20.34
CA GLY A 265 5.83 -10.77 -19.35
C GLY A 265 6.50 -10.69 -17.98
N LEU A 266 5.90 -11.39 -16.99
CA LEU A 266 6.32 -11.34 -15.60
C LEU A 266 7.77 -11.77 -15.38
N GLU A 267 8.19 -12.88 -15.99
CA GLU A 267 9.57 -13.40 -15.88
C GLU A 267 10.61 -12.37 -16.34
N ALA A 268 10.39 -11.77 -17.52
CA ALA A 268 11.30 -10.76 -18.06
C ALA A 268 11.32 -9.48 -17.22
N ALA A 269 10.18 -9.08 -16.65
CA ALA A 269 10.10 -7.91 -15.81
C ALA A 269 10.78 -8.13 -14.45
N LEU A 270 10.42 -9.20 -13.74
CA LEU A 270 10.96 -9.52 -12.41
C LEU A 270 12.44 -9.86 -12.46
N GLY A 271 12.91 -10.50 -13.56
CA GLY A 271 14.33 -10.75 -13.81
C GLY A 271 15.21 -9.50 -13.89
N ARG A 272 14.61 -8.30 -14.01
CA ARG A 272 15.35 -7.01 -14.00
C ARG A 272 15.71 -6.53 -12.60
N ILE A 273 15.09 -7.07 -11.55
CA ILE A 273 15.35 -6.64 -10.17
C ILE A 273 16.76 -7.05 -9.76
N THR A 274 17.61 -6.08 -9.44
CA THR A 274 18.99 -6.28 -8.99
C THR A 274 19.14 -6.17 -7.49
N ALA A 275 18.17 -5.59 -6.81
CA ALA A 275 18.16 -5.44 -5.36
C ALA A 275 18.14 -6.80 -4.65
N ARG A 276 18.91 -6.96 -3.58
CA ARG A 276 18.73 -8.08 -2.66
C ARG A 276 17.29 -8.05 -2.15
N THR A 277 16.57 -9.16 -2.27
CA THR A 277 15.12 -9.16 -2.01
C THR A 277 14.74 -10.15 -0.92
N VAL A 278 13.90 -9.69 0.00
CA VAL A 278 13.17 -10.51 0.97
C VAL A 278 11.68 -10.41 0.65
N VAL A 279 11.04 -11.57 0.57
CA VAL A 279 9.60 -11.72 0.35
C VAL A 279 9.00 -12.39 1.58
N VAL A 280 8.00 -11.76 2.20
CA VAL A 280 7.37 -12.26 3.42
C VAL A 280 5.90 -12.58 3.15
N GLY A 281 5.54 -13.86 3.27
CA GLY A 281 4.17 -14.36 3.23
C GLY A 281 3.56 -14.47 4.63
N ILE A 282 2.25 -14.65 4.70
CA ILE A 282 1.48 -14.81 5.93
C ILE A 282 0.68 -16.10 5.83
N THR A 283 0.82 -17.00 6.81
CA THR A 283 0.24 -18.36 6.76
C THR A 283 -1.25 -18.41 6.44
N SER A 284 -2.04 -17.46 6.92
CA SER A 284 -3.49 -17.42 6.76
C SER A 284 -4.00 -16.37 5.77
N ASP A 285 -3.10 -15.71 4.99
CA ASP A 285 -3.50 -14.73 3.98
C ASP A 285 -4.23 -15.42 2.81
N ILE A 286 -5.42 -14.91 2.49
CA ILE A 286 -6.24 -15.38 1.38
C ILE A 286 -6.26 -14.42 0.19
N ILE A 287 -5.64 -13.24 0.34
CA ILE A 287 -5.53 -12.24 -0.73
C ILE A 287 -4.26 -12.49 -1.54
N PHE A 288 -3.14 -12.64 -0.82
CA PHE A 288 -1.83 -13.02 -1.37
C PHE A 288 -1.36 -14.27 -0.63
N THR A 289 -1.76 -15.41 -1.16
CA THR A 289 -1.51 -16.69 -0.51
C THR A 289 -0.01 -17.00 -0.39
N PRO A 290 0.42 -17.81 0.61
CA PRO A 290 1.80 -18.27 0.70
C PRO A 290 2.32 -18.91 -0.60
N ALA A 291 1.46 -19.56 -1.36
CA ALA A 291 1.83 -20.18 -2.64
C ALA A 291 2.16 -19.12 -3.70
N GLU A 292 1.38 -18.06 -3.81
CA GLU A 292 1.64 -16.92 -4.71
C GLU A 292 2.92 -16.19 -4.31
N MET A 293 3.13 -15.95 -3.00
CA MET A 293 4.34 -15.31 -2.47
C MET A 293 5.61 -16.12 -2.77
N ARG A 294 5.55 -17.46 -2.68
CA ARG A 294 6.66 -18.33 -3.08
C ARG A 294 6.92 -18.23 -4.58
N THR A 295 5.87 -18.25 -5.40
CA THR A 295 5.97 -18.09 -6.86
C THR A 295 6.59 -16.73 -7.23
N LEU A 296 6.21 -15.66 -6.55
CA LEU A 296 6.83 -14.34 -6.73
C LEU A 296 8.33 -14.39 -6.40
N THR A 297 8.69 -15.05 -5.28
CA THR A 297 10.07 -15.18 -4.84
C THR A 297 10.93 -15.92 -5.87
N GLU A 298 10.44 -17.01 -6.42
CA GLU A 298 11.15 -17.83 -7.43
C GLU A 298 11.48 -17.06 -8.71
N ARG A 299 10.68 -16.03 -9.04
CA ARG A 299 10.86 -15.19 -10.24
C ARG A 299 11.79 -14.00 -10.05
N ILE A 300 12.13 -13.65 -8.82
CA ILE A 300 13.03 -12.53 -8.53
C ILE A 300 14.44 -13.08 -8.26
N PRO A 301 15.47 -12.64 -9.02
CA PRO A 301 16.84 -13.12 -8.81
C PRO A 301 17.31 -12.95 -7.37
N ALA A 302 17.87 -14.01 -6.80
CA ALA A 302 18.44 -14.01 -5.44
C ALA A 302 17.49 -13.60 -4.31
N ALA A 303 16.17 -13.65 -4.53
CA ALA A 303 15.19 -13.40 -3.49
C ALA A 303 15.13 -14.55 -2.48
N ARG A 304 14.80 -14.21 -1.23
CA ARG A 304 14.57 -15.17 -0.14
C ARG A 304 13.14 -15.04 0.35
N TYR A 305 12.48 -16.20 0.51
CA TYR A 305 11.13 -16.28 1.09
C TYR A 305 11.19 -16.52 2.59
N TYR A 306 10.35 -15.80 3.30
CA TYR A 306 10.04 -16.02 4.71
C TYR A 306 8.53 -16.06 4.90
N GLU A 307 8.09 -16.68 6.00
CA GLU A 307 6.68 -16.77 6.31
C GLU A 307 6.47 -16.44 7.79
N ILE A 308 5.52 -15.56 8.05
CA ILE A 308 5.09 -15.27 9.42
C ILE A 308 3.82 -16.08 9.72
N ASP A 309 3.76 -16.63 10.93
CA ASP A 309 2.58 -17.35 11.41
C ASP A 309 1.61 -16.36 12.06
N SER A 310 0.43 -16.22 11.48
CA SER A 310 -0.61 -15.33 11.99
C SER A 310 -2.00 -15.90 11.73
N PRO A 311 -2.91 -15.85 12.71
CA PRO A 311 -4.32 -16.19 12.52
C PRO A 311 -5.11 -15.02 11.90
N PHE A 312 -4.48 -13.85 11.69
CA PHE A 312 -5.17 -12.61 11.30
C PHE A 312 -5.21 -12.34 9.79
N GLY A 313 -4.90 -13.34 8.97
CA GLY A 313 -4.96 -13.20 7.52
C GLY A 313 -3.98 -12.14 7.00
N HIS A 314 -4.41 -11.42 5.98
CA HIS A 314 -3.63 -10.34 5.37
C HIS A 314 -3.19 -9.26 6.39
N ASP A 315 -4.05 -8.93 7.37
CA ASP A 315 -3.70 -7.96 8.43
C ASP A 315 -2.55 -8.44 9.33
N GLY A 316 -2.06 -9.67 9.19
CA GLY A 316 -0.90 -10.19 9.92
C GLY A 316 0.32 -9.29 9.81
N PHE A 317 0.56 -8.62 8.66
CA PHE A 317 1.68 -7.69 8.55
C PHE A 317 1.54 -6.44 9.43
N LEU A 318 0.32 -6.10 9.86
CA LEU A 318 0.06 -4.96 10.75
C LEU A 318 0.19 -5.32 12.23
N VAL A 319 0.08 -6.60 12.59
CA VAL A 319 0.02 -7.04 14.00
C VAL A 319 1.20 -7.91 14.43
N GLU A 320 1.82 -8.64 13.51
CA GLU A 320 2.95 -9.54 13.80
C GLU A 320 4.31 -8.82 13.72
N HIS A 321 4.39 -7.64 14.33
CA HIS A 321 5.58 -6.78 14.25
C HIS A 321 6.85 -7.41 14.80
N GLU A 322 6.79 -8.32 15.79
CA GLU A 322 7.96 -9.02 16.31
C GLU A 322 8.52 -10.03 15.29
N GLN A 323 7.66 -10.80 14.66
CA GLN A 323 8.08 -11.75 13.62
C GLN A 323 8.66 -11.01 12.42
N LEU A 324 8.00 -9.92 11.97
CA LEU A 324 8.53 -9.07 10.89
C LEU A 324 9.89 -8.48 11.26
N ASN A 325 10.02 -7.98 12.48
CA ASN A 325 11.29 -7.40 12.94
C ASN A 325 12.42 -8.43 12.95
N SER A 326 12.15 -9.66 13.38
CA SER A 326 13.16 -10.73 13.40
C SER A 326 13.69 -11.10 12.00
N ILE A 327 12.87 -10.89 10.96
CA ILE A 327 13.22 -11.17 9.56
C ILE A 327 13.87 -9.94 8.89
N ILE A 328 13.24 -8.78 9.06
CA ILE A 328 13.57 -7.59 8.26
C ILE A 328 14.72 -6.79 8.88
N TYR A 329 14.80 -6.68 10.20
CA TYR A 329 15.86 -5.90 10.88
C TYR A 329 17.27 -6.40 10.52
N PRO A 330 17.60 -7.71 10.65
CA PRO A 330 18.93 -8.19 10.27
C PRO A 330 19.21 -8.02 8.76
N PHE A 331 18.19 -8.17 7.91
CA PHE A 331 18.33 -7.96 6.47
C PHE A 331 18.68 -6.51 6.11
N ILE A 332 17.97 -5.54 6.67
CA ILE A 332 18.20 -4.11 6.40
C ILE A 332 19.59 -3.70 6.94
N ASN A 333 19.96 -4.17 8.12
CA ASN A 333 21.21 -3.79 8.79
C ASN A 333 22.43 -4.63 8.38
N ASN A 334 22.31 -5.44 7.32
CA ASN A 334 23.38 -6.31 6.83
C ASN A 334 24.00 -7.20 7.93
N GLN A 335 23.21 -7.54 8.93
CA GLN A 335 23.62 -8.54 9.90
C GLN A 335 23.54 -9.89 9.20
N THR A 336 24.66 -10.59 9.10
CA THR A 336 24.70 -11.93 8.50
C THR A 336 23.81 -12.85 9.33
N ASP A 337 22.93 -13.61 8.65
CA ASP A 337 22.25 -14.73 9.28
C ASP A 337 23.34 -15.63 9.85
N HIS A 338 23.42 -15.73 11.17
CA HIS A 338 24.18 -16.80 11.77
C HIS A 338 23.43 -18.08 11.42
N GLU A 339 24.02 -18.88 10.51
CA GLU A 339 23.61 -20.22 10.14
C GLU A 339 23.33 -21.11 11.33
#